data_cf4e88a0b77f87beaecfedcb0d557ba1
#
_entry.id   cf4e88a0b77f87beaecfedcb0d557ba1
#
_cell.length_a   1.000
_cell.length_b   1.000
_cell.length_c   1.000
_cell.angle_alpha   90.00
_cell.angle_beta   90.00
_cell.angle_gamma   90.00
#
_symmetry.space_group_name_H-M   'P 1'
#
loop_
_entity.id
_entity.type
_entity.pdbx_description
1 polymer ?
#
loop_
_entity_poly.entity_id
_entity_poly.type
_entity_poly.pdbx_seq_one_letter_code
_entity_poly.pdbx_strand_id
1 'polypeptide(L)'
;MPVTTKSPQQNPQDDKADDLAASAAEGMLGPNPFVGLRACDIVATAQQIGAQALRQPALVMEQEAALARELMGLFSSSAQATPPEGAPPKGAPPKGDKRFADVAWQNNFLYRATLQGYLAWRDALAGFVERSALDPANKERAKFVMSLIADAASPTNTLLGNPAALKKAIDTGGASLVDGCSNIVMDLLKNHGMPAQVDKTAFVVGENLATSTGAVVFRNEVLELIQYAPATQEVYGRPQLIVPPQINKFYIFDLSKGKSIVDYLVKNELQVFVVSWRNPTSAQSHWDLDTYVTALVEAIAAVREITGCDDLNLHGACSGAMAISALLGHLASRGDKTVNAATLMVAVLDNSADSQLGLFATPEAIAAAKQHSVSRGVLAGEEMGRVFAWMRPNDLVWNYWVNNYLMGKTPPAFDKIGRASCRERV
;
A
#
# COMPACT_ATOMS: atom_id res chain seq x y z
N MET A 1 -12.62 -37.92 -50.59
CA MET A 1 -11.55 -36.97 -50.24
C MET A 1 -12.07 -36.16 -49.06
N PRO A 2 -11.46 -36.21 -47.88
CA PRO A 2 -11.90 -35.39 -46.77
C PRO A 2 -11.29 -33.97 -46.89
N VAL A 3 -12.13 -32.98 -46.75
CA VAL A 3 -11.77 -31.56 -46.74
C VAL A 3 -11.13 -31.22 -45.37
N THR A 4 -9.84 -30.98 -45.37
CA THR A 4 -9.11 -30.47 -44.19
C THR A 4 -9.38 -28.97 -44.06
N THR A 5 -10.16 -28.58 -43.08
CA THR A 5 -10.30 -27.19 -42.62
C THR A 5 -9.01 -26.78 -41.89
N LYS A 6 -8.25 -25.84 -42.46
CA LYS A 6 -7.14 -25.17 -41.78
C LYS A 6 -7.71 -24.31 -40.67
N SER A 7 -7.26 -24.52 -39.42
CA SER A 7 -7.45 -23.59 -38.30
C SER A 7 -6.81 -22.25 -38.63
N PRO A 8 -7.41 -21.10 -38.21
CA PRO A 8 -6.80 -19.81 -38.44
C PRO A 8 -5.45 -19.73 -37.70
N GLN A 9 -4.42 -19.33 -38.44
CA GLN A 9 -3.13 -18.98 -37.84
C GLN A 9 -3.32 -17.74 -36.94
N GLN A 10 -3.11 -17.91 -35.65
CA GLN A 10 -3.04 -16.77 -34.70
C GLN A 10 -1.86 -15.87 -35.06
N ASN A 11 -2.10 -14.58 -35.07
CA ASN A 11 -1.11 -13.56 -35.44
C ASN A 11 -0.16 -13.36 -34.23
N PRO A 12 1.17 -13.40 -34.39
CA PRO A 12 2.12 -13.17 -33.28
C PRO A 12 2.01 -11.81 -32.59
N GLN A 13 1.30 -10.85 -33.19
CA GLN A 13 1.00 -9.56 -32.58
C GLN A 13 -0.18 -9.62 -31.59
N ASP A 14 -1.15 -10.49 -31.83
CA ASP A 14 -2.28 -10.69 -30.94
C ASP A 14 -1.83 -11.44 -29.67
N ASP A 15 -0.92 -12.42 -29.79
CA ASP A 15 -0.34 -13.12 -28.64
C ASP A 15 0.44 -12.16 -27.71
N LYS A 16 1.15 -11.17 -28.27
CA LYS A 16 1.86 -10.16 -27.47
C LYS A 16 0.92 -9.16 -26.79
N ALA A 17 -0.18 -8.82 -27.43
CA ALA A 17 -1.18 -7.92 -26.84
C ALA A 17 -1.95 -8.62 -25.71
N ASP A 18 -2.27 -9.89 -25.88
CA ASP A 18 -2.92 -10.71 -24.86
C ASP A 18 -1.98 -10.99 -23.67
N ASP A 19 -0.69 -11.25 -23.92
CA ASP A 19 0.33 -11.36 -22.86
C ASP A 19 0.52 -10.05 -22.09
N LEU A 20 0.48 -8.90 -22.76
CA LEU A 20 0.57 -7.59 -22.12
C LEU A 20 -0.69 -7.28 -21.30
N ALA A 21 -1.86 -7.61 -21.82
CA ALA A 21 -3.13 -7.43 -21.12
C ALA A 21 -3.23 -8.37 -19.91
N ALA A 22 -2.80 -9.62 -20.04
CA ALA A 22 -2.73 -10.58 -18.96
C ALA A 22 -1.72 -10.14 -17.89
N SER A 23 -0.53 -9.68 -18.29
CA SER A 23 0.50 -9.15 -17.39
C SER A 23 0.03 -7.87 -16.68
N ALA A 24 -0.72 -7.00 -17.37
CA ALA A 24 -1.30 -5.80 -16.77
C ALA A 24 -2.45 -6.16 -15.79
N ALA A 25 -3.30 -7.10 -16.14
CA ALA A 25 -4.35 -7.61 -15.26
C ALA A 25 -3.75 -8.29 -14.02
N GLU A 26 -2.70 -9.09 -14.19
CA GLU A 26 -1.93 -9.70 -13.11
C GLU A 26 -1.20 -8.62 -12.28
N GLY A 27 -0.68 -7.58 -12.92
CA GLY A 27 -0.06 -6.44 -12.26
C GLY A 27 -1.03 -5.62 -11.43
N MET A 28 -2.23 -5.38 -11.95
CA MET A 28 -3.28 -4.62 -11.26
C MET A 28 -4.06 -5.46 -10.24
N LEU A 29 -4.33 -6.72 -10.53
CA LEU A 29 -5.19 -7.62 -9.76
C LEU A 29 -4.49 -8.90 -9.33
N GLY A 30 -3.20 -9.02 -9.60
CA GLY A 30 -2.44 -10.27 -9.44
C GLY A 30 -2.39 -10.80 -8.02
N PRO A 31 -1.99 -12.06 -7.85
CA PRO A 31 -1.96 -12.71 -6.57
C PRO A 31 -1.09 -11.91 -5.61
N ASN A 32 -1.70 -11.48 -4.53
CA ASN A 32 -1.03 -10.84 -3.45
C ASN A 32 -0.59 -11.92 -2.45
N PRO A 33 0.68 -12.27 -2.39
CA PRO A 33 1.13 -13.36 -1.54
C PRO A 33 1.02 -13.05 -0.04
N PHE A 34 0.83 -11.77 0.33
CA PHE A 34 0.74 -11.37 1.73
C PHE A 34 -0.69 -11.20 2.24
N VAL A 35 -1.61 -10.75 1.38
CA VAL A 35 -2.99 -10.49 1.80
C VAL A 35 -3.91 -11.62 1.35
N GLY A 36 -3.40 -12.53 0.53
CA GLY A 36 -4.22 -13.60 -0.06
C GLY A 36 -5.32 -13.10 -0.99
N LEU A 37 -5.35 -11.80 -1.30
CA LEU A 37 -6.34 -11.19 -2.18
C LEU A 37 -5.98 -11.51 -3.64
N ARG A 38 -6.43 -12.64 -4.11
CA ARG A 38 -6.33 -13.04 -5.53
C ARG A 38 -7.57 -12.56 -6.28
N ALA A 39 -7.46 -12.37 -7.58
CA ALA A 39 -8.62 -12.08 -8.42
C ALA A 39 -9.76 -13.08 -8.20
N CYS A 40 -9.43 -14.37 -8.03
CA CYS A 40 -10.42 -15.42 -7.72
C CYS A 40 -11.10 -15.21 -6.36
N ASP A 41 -10.46 -14.64 -5.36
CA ASP A 41 -11.07 -14.38 -4.05
C ASP A 41 -12.06 -13.21 -4.13
N ILE A 42 -11.74 -12.18 -4.94
CA ILE A 42 -12.66 -11.09 -5.26
C ILE A 42 -13.88 -11.64 -5.99
N VAL A 43 -13.66 -12.46 -7.03
CA VAL A 43 -14.74 -13.08 -7.82
C VAL A 43 -15.57 -14.01 -6.95
N ALA A 44 -14.96 -14.87 -6.14
CA ALA A 44 -15.67 -15.76 -5.22
C ALA A 44 -16.52 -14.99 -4.20
N THR A 45 -15.96 -13.92 -3.63
CA THR A 45 -16.71 -13.05 -2.71
C THR A 45 -17.87 -12.34 -3.43
N ALA A 46 -17.63 -11.81 -4.63
CA ALA A 46 -18.68 -11.21 -5.45
C ALA A 46 -19.80 -12.22 -5.81
N GLN A 47 -19.42 -13.46 -6.13
CA GLN A 47 -20.39 -14.55 -6.37
C GLN A 47 -21.18 -14.89 -5.10
N GLN A 48 -20.56 -14.93 -3.93
CA GLN A 48 -21.25 -15.13 -2.64
C GLN A 48 -22.26 -14.02 -2.37
N ILE A 49 -21.89 -12.76 -2.64
CA ILE A 49 -22.79 -11.62 -2.49
C ILE A 49 -23.95 -11.74 -3.47
N GLY A 50 -23.69 -12.08 -4.73
CA GLY A 50 -24.71 -12.35 -5.74
C GLY A 50 -25.67 -13.49 -5.35
N ALA A 51 -25.12 -14.57 -4.82
CA ALA A 51 -25.92 -15.70 -4.31
C ALA A 51 -26.80 -15.28 -3.12
N GLN A 52 -26.30 -14.43 -2.23
CA GLN A 52 -27.10 -13.87 -1.12
C GLN A 52 -28.19 -12.94 -1.63
N ALA A 53 -27.92 -12.12 -2.65
CA ALA A 53 -28.92 -11.28 -3.27
C ALA A 53 -30.07 -12.12 -3.86
N LEU A 54 -29.76 -13.24 -4.51
CA LEU A 54 -30.77 -14.17 -5.02
C LEU A 54 -31.57 -14.89 -3.91
N ARG A 55 -30.91 -15.18 -2.78
CA ARG A 55 -31.57 -15.84 -1.63
C ARG A 55 -32.40 -14.88 -0.78
N GLN A 56 -32.11 -13.58 -0.84
CA GLN A 56 -32.77 -12.54 -0.05
C GLN A 56 -33.38 -11.44 -0.93
N PRO A 57 -34.30 -11.78 -1.85
CA PRO A 57 -34.85 -10.80 -2.79
C PRO A 57 -35.61 -9.65 -2.09
N ALA A 58 -36.23 -9.90 -0.96
CA ALA A 58 -36.90 -8.87 -0.18
C ALA A 58 -35.89 -7.80 0.33
N LEU A 59 -34.71 -8.21 0.75
CA LEU A 59 -33.63 -7.29 1.17
C LEU A 59 -33.14 -6.46 -0.02
N VAL A 60 -32.96 -7.08 -1.18
CA VAL A 60 -32.57 -6.37 -2.42
C VAL A 60 -33.59 -5.32 -2.78
N MET A 61 -34.89 -5.69 -2.84
CA MET A 61 -35.99 -4.77 -3.14
C MET A 61 -36.07 -3.62 -2.13
N GLU A 62 -35.83 -3.89 -0.86
CA GLU A 62 -35.79 -2.85 0.18
C GLU A 62 -34.67 -1.85 -0.04
N GLN A 63 -33.44 -2.36 -0.39
CA GLN A 63 -32.29 -1.50 -0.70
C GLN A 63 -32.51 -0.71 -1.99
N GLU A 64 -33.06 -1.33 -3.04
CA GLU A 64 -33.38 -0.64 -4.29
C GLU A 64 -34.45 0.44 -4.06
N ALA A 65 -35.50 0.15 -3.25
CA ALA A 65 -36.51 1.13 -2.89
C ALA A 65 -35.92 2.28 -2.03
N ALA A 66 -34.96 1.99 -1.14
CA ALA A 66 -34.28 3.01 -0.37
C ALA A 66 -33.44 3.90 -1.26
N LEU A 67 -32.64 3.30 -2.16
CA LEU A 67 -31.84 4.01 -3.16
C LEU A 67 -32.73 4.87 -4.07
N ALA A 68 -33.81 4.31 -4.61
CA ALA A 68 -34.76 5.05 -5.46
C ALA A 68 -35.35 6.25 -4.73
N ARG A 69 -35.76 6.08 -3.47
CA ARG A 69 -36.31 7.19 -2.64
C ARG A 69 -35.24 8.28 -2.42
N GLU A 70 -34.02 7.89 -2.18
CA GLU A 70 -32.92 8.83 -1.99
C GLU A 70 -32.62 9.60 -3.29
N LEU A 71 -32.54 8.90 -4.42
CA LEU A 71 -32.35 9.51 -5.74
C LEU A 71 -33.54 10.45 -6.10
N MET A 72 -34.80 10.05 -5.86
CA MET A 72 -35.94 10.91 -6.07
C MET A 72 -35.92 12.16 -5.17
N GLY A 73 -35.45 11.99 -3.92
CA GLY A 73 -35.25 13.10 -2.99
C GLY A 73 -34.26 14.13 -3.50
N LEU A 74 -33.22 13.71 -4.25
CA LEU A 74 -32.24 14.60 -4.86
C LEU A 74 -32.87 15.50 -5.94
N PHE A 75 -33.78 14.97 -6.76
CA PHE A 75 -34.46 15.75 -7.78
C PHE A 75 -35.53 16.69 -7.21
N SER A 76 -36.16 16.32 -6.09
CA SER A 76 -37.17 17.14 -5.43
C SER A 76 -36.55 18.24 -4.54
N SER A 77 -35.46 17.98 -3.89
CA SER A 77 -34.75 18.95 -3.02
C SER A 77 -33.93 20.00 -3.80
N SER A 78 -33.63 19.75 -5.07
CA SER A 78 -33.00 20.74 -5.95
C SER A 78 -33.84 21.97 -6.21
N ALA A 79 -35.15 21.92 -5.93
CA ALA A 79 -36.10 23.01 -6.08
C ALA A 79 -36.33 23.82 -4.79
N GLN A 80 -35.87 23.38 -3.65
CA GLN A 80 -36.12 24.06 -2.36
C GLN A 80 -34.90 24.06 -1.44
N ALA A 81 -34.52 25.28 -1.03
CA ALA A 81 -33.97 25.67 0.25
C ALA A 81 -32.47 25.46 0.52
N THR A 82 -31.87 26.56 0.84
CA THR A 82 -30.71 26.71 1.75
C THR A 82 -30.79 25.74 2.92
N PRO A 83 -29.74 24.93 3.17
CA PRO A 83 -29.68 24.07 4.35
C PRO A 83 -29.80 24.90 5.63
N PRO A 84 -30.36 24.36 6.72
CA PRO A 84 -30.33 25.01 8.01
C PRO A 84 -28.87 25.26 8.43
N GLU A 85 -28.60 26.43 8.95
CA GLU A 85 -27.27 26.81 9.43
C GLU A 85 -26.74 25.76 10.43
N GLY A 86 -25.60 25.12 10.10
CA GLY A 86 -24.89 24.18 10.97
C GLY A 86 -25.02 22.68 10.67
N ALA A 87 -25.94 22.24 9.80
CA ALA A 87 -25.97 20.85 9.36
C ALA A 87 -25.19 20.66 8.04
N PRO A 88 -24.31 19.64 7.91
CA PRO A 88 -23.70 19.34 6.61
C PRO A 88 -24.84 19.03 5.62
N PRO A 89 -24.78 19.58 4.39
CA PRO A 89 -25.80 19.31 3.38
C PRO A 89 -25.88 17.78 3.15
N LYS A 90 -27.09 17.24 3.10
CA LYS A 90 -27.29 15.83 2.69
C LYS A 90 -26.57 15.61 1.36
N GLY A 91 -25.65 14.63 1.31
CA GLY A 91 -24.83 14.33 0.14
C GLY A 91 -23.55 15.17 0.02
N ALA A 92 -23.13 15.84 1.08
CA ALA A 92 -21.77 16.40 1.13
C ALA A 92 -20.73 15.26 1.08
N PRO A 93 -19.56 15.48 0.40
CA PRO A 93 -18.51 14.48 0.39
C PRO A 93 -18.09 14.13 1.81
N PRO A 94 -17.69 12.88 2.08
CA PRO A 94 -17.19 12.48 3.38
C PRO A 94 -16.07 13.44 3.83
N LYS A 95 -16.12 13.87 5.07
CA LYS A 95 -15.16 14.82 5.61
C LYS A 95 -13.74 14.27 5.44
N GLY A 96 -12.89 15.00 4.70
CA GLY A 96 -11.51 14.58 4.40
C GLY A 96 -11.32 13.79 3.10
N ASP A 97 -12.36 13.47 2.34
CA ASP A 97 -12.23 12.82 1.04
C ASP A 97 -11.78 13.83 -0.04
N LYS A 98 -10.47 13.80 -0.33
CA LYS A 98 -9.84 14.74 -1.27
C LYS A 98 -10.26 14.54 -2.73
N ARG A 99 -10.87 13.40 -3.08
CA ARG A 99 -11.37 13.12 -4.43
C ARG A 99 -12.43 14.14 -4.88
N PHE A 100 -13.22 14.62 -3.94
CA PHE A 100 -14.33 15.55 -4.16
C PHE A 100 -14.03 16.97 -3.67
N ALA A 101 -12.75 17.36 -3.63
CA ALA A 101 -12.34 18.69 -3.14
C ALA A 101 -12.64 19.83 -4.14
N ASP A 102 -12.85 19.54 -5.43
CA ASP A 102 -13.16 20.57 -6.43
C ASP A 102 -14.52 21.22 -6.13
N VAL A 103 -14.56 22.54 -6.21
CA VAL A 103 -15.78 23.34 -5.95
C VAL A 103 -16.94 23.01 -6.89
N ALA A 104 -16.68 22.43 -8.05
CA ALA A 104 -17.70 22.02 -9.00
C ALA A 104 -18.64 20.94 -8.39
N TRP A 105 -18.13 20.09 -7.50
CA TRP A 105 -18.95 19.11 -6.78
C TRP A 105 -20.03 19.74 -5.90
N GLN A 106 -19.85 21.01 -5.52
CA GLN A 106 -20.84 21.74 -4.71
C GLN A 106 -21.67 22.69 -5.57
N ASN A 107 -21.06 23.35 -6.55
CA ASN A 107 -21.67 24.45 -7.28
C ASN A 107 -22.34 24.02 -8.59
N ASN A 108 -21.93 22.89 -9.20
CA ASN A 108 -22.53 22.39 -10.44
C ASN A 108 -23.58 21.33 -10.13
N PHE A 109 -24.79 21.51 -10.66
CA PHE A 109 -25.91 20.59 -10.43
C PHE A 109 -25.59 19.15 -10.86
N LEU A 110 -24.99 18.95 -12.03
CA LEU A 110 -24.71 17.61 -12.56
C LEU A 110 -23.68 16.89 -11.70
N TYR A 111 -22.57 17.56 -11.33
CA TYR A 111 -21.56 16.96 -10.46
C TYR A 111 -22.11 16.69 -9.07
N ARG A 112 -22.90 17.58 -8.50
CA ARG A 112 -23.55 17.37 -7.21
C ARG A 112 -24.49 16.16 -7.26
N ALA A 113 -25.34 16.05 -8.29
CA ALA A 113 -26.24 14.91 -8.46
C ALA A 113 -25.46 13.60 -8.65
N THR A 114 -24.37 13.62 -9.43
CA THR A 114 -23.48 12.46 -9.62
C THR A 114 -22.84 12.03 -8.31
N LEU A 115 -22.32 12.97 -7.51
CA LEU A 115 -21.75 12.67 -6.20
C LEU A 115 -22.79 12.03 -5.27
N GLN A 116 -23.94 12.64 -5.16
CA GLN A 116 -25.01 12.15 -4.29
C GLN A 116 -25.49 10.77 -4.73
N GLY A 117 -25.68 10.55 -6.04
CA GLY A 117 -26.02 9.24 -6.59
C GLY A 117 -24.98 8.17 -6.30
N TYR A 118 -23.70 8.52 -6.45
CA TYR A 118 -22.58 7.63 -6.11
C TYR A 118 -22.56 7.28 -4.62
N LEU A 119 -22.72 8.27 -3.74
CA LEU A 119 -22.73 8.05 -2.28
C LEU A 119 -23.94 7.18 -1.87
N ALA A 120 -25.13 7.47 -2.40
CA ALA A 120 -26.34 6.68 -2.15
C ALA A 120 -26.17 5.22 -2.59
N TRP A 121 -25.61 5.01 -3.78
CA TRP A 121 -25.30 3.65 -4.29
C TRP A 121 -24.28 2.93 -3.41
N ARG A 122 -23.20 3.59 -3.03
CA ARG A 122 -22.19 3.02 -2.12
C ARG A 122 -22.78 2.62 -0.78
N ASP A 123 -23.62 3.49 -0.21
CA ASP A 123 -24.25 3.26 1.10
C ASP A 123 -25.32 2.15 1.00
N ALA A 124 -26.02 2.02 -0.15
CA ALA A 124 -26.92 0.90 -0.41
C ALA A 124 -26.18 -0.45 -0.49
N LEU A 125 -25.00 -0.49 -1.16
CA LEU A 125 -24.15 -1.67 -1.19
C LEU A 125 -23.68 -2.07 0.21
N ALA A 126 -23.19 -1.11 0.98
CA ALA A 126 -22.74 -1.34 2.35
C ALA A 126 -23.89 -1.82 3.25
N GLY A 127 -25.08 -1.22 3.12
CA GLY A 127 -26.29 -1.60 3.84
C GLY A 127 -26.77 -3.01 3.47
N PHE A 128 -26.67 -3.40 2.21
CA PHE A 128 -26.99 -4.77 1.77
C PHE A 128 -26.06 -5.80 2.45
N VAL A 129 -24.73 -5.57 2.40
CA VAL A 129 -23.73 -6.47 3.00
C VAL A 129 -23.95 -6.57 4.51
N GLU A 130 -24.19 -5.43 5.19
CA GLU A 130 -24.38 -5.41 6.64
C GLU A 130 -25.59 -6.24 7.08
N ARG A 131 -26.68 -6.19 6.33
CA ARG A 131 -27.95 -6.89 6.63
C ARG A 131 -28.03 -8.30 6.00
N SER A 132 -27.06 -8.68 5.18
CA SER A 132 -27.00 -10.02 4.59
C SER A 132 -26.76 -11.11 5.64
N ALA A 133 -27.26 -12.32 5.39
CA ALA A 133 -27.09 -13.48 6.26
C ALA A 133 -25.73 -14.18 6.04
N LEU A 134 -24.68 -13.40 5.83
CA LEU A 134 -23.31 -13.90 5.79
C LEU A 134 -22.77 -14.09 7.22
N ASP A 135 -21.91 -15.08 7.43
CA ASP A 135 -21.16 -15.19 8.66
C ASP A 135 -20.21 -13.99 8.83
N PRO A 136 -19.73 -13.70 10.05
CA PRO A 136 -18.95 -12.49 10.34
C PRO A 136 -17.71 -12.33 9.45
N ALA A 137 -16.96 -13.40 9.21
CA ALA A 137 -15.73 -13.34 8.40
C ALA A 137 -16.03 -13.05 6.92
N ASN A 138 -17.04 -13.73 6.35
CA ASN A 138 -17.47 -13.48 4.98
C ASN A 138 -18.15 -12.08 4.85
N LYS A 139 -18.79 -11.58 5.89
CA LYS A 139 -19.35 -10.22 5.91
C LYS A 139 -18.23 -9.17 5.81
N GLU A 140 -17.16 -9.29 6.59
CA GLU A 140 -16.02 -8.38 6.53
C GLU A 140 -15.29 -8.47 5.17
N ARG A 141 -15.11 -9.67 4.61
CA ARG A 141 -14.60 -9.84 3.24
C ARG A 141 -15.48 -9.13 2.21
N ALA A 142 -16.78 -9.31 2.32
CA ALA A 142 -17.75 -8.68 1.43
C ALA A 142 -17.71 -7.14 1.53
N LYS A 143 -17.63 -6.58 2.74
CA LYS A 143 -17.44 -5.13 2.94
C LYS A 143 -16.18 -4.62 2.24
N PHE A 144 -15.07 -5.32 2.43
CA PHE A 144 -13.81 -4.96 1.80
C PHE A 144 -13.89 -5.00 0.27
N VAL A 145 -14.39 -6.10 -0.31
CA VAL A 145 -14.56 -6.23 -1.77
C VAL A 145 -15.51 -5.17 -2.32
N MET A 146 -16.62 -4.90 -1.63
CA MET A 146 -17.55 -3.83 -2.04
C MET A 146 -16.91 -2.45 -1.98
N SER A 147 -16.05 -2.19 -0.99
CA SER A 147 -15.30 -0.94 -0.94
C SER A 147 -14.35 -0.78 -2.12
N LEU A 148 -13.66 -1.84 -2.54
CA LEU A 148 -12.79 -1.83 -3.74
C LEU A 148 -13.60 -1.54 -5.01
N ILE A 149 -14.77 -2.17 -5.15
CA ILE A 149 -15.68 -1.96 -6.29
C ILE A 149 -16.20 -0.51 -6.29
N ALA A 150 -16.62 -0.01 -5.13
CA ALA A 150 -17.09 1.36 -4.99
C ALA A 150 -15.99 2.37 -5.32
N ASP A 151 -14.78 2.15 -4.84
CA ASP A 151 -13.64 3.01 -5.14
C ASP A 151 -13.28 3.00 -6.63
N ALA A 152 -13.31 1.84 -7.28
CA ALA A 152 -13.09 1.72 -8.72
C ALA A 152 -14.18 2.43 -9.54
N ALA A 153 -15.44 2.32 -9.11
CA ALA A 153 -16.58 2.95 -9.76
C ALA A 153 -16.76 4.44 -9.42
N SER A 154 -15.84 5.03 -8.65
CA SER A 154 -15.91 6.45 -8.31
C SER A 154 -15.96 7.31 -9.58
N PRO A 155 -16.91 8.26 -9.70
CA PRO A 155 -17.01 9.14 -10.85
C PRO A 155 -15.69 9.94 -11.09
N THR A 156 -14.94 10.21 -10.04
CA THR A 156 -13.64 10.90 -10.12
C THR A 156 -12.59 10.15 -10.94
N ASN A 157 -12.78 8.85 -11.18
CA ASN A 157 -11.85 8.03 -11.95
C ASN A 157 -12.08 8.10 -13.48
N THR A 158 -13.07 8.88 -13.92
CA THR A 158 -13.38 9.07 -15.35
C THR A 158 -13.17 10.53 -15.75
N LEU A 159 -12.85 10.78 -17.01
CA LEU A 159 -12.60 12.14 -17.51
C LEU A 159 -13.83 13.05 -17.34
N LEU A 160 -14.99 12.57 -17.77
CA LEU A 160 -16.23 13.36 -17.71
C LEU A 160 -16.77 13.48 -16.28
N GLY A 161 -16.53 12.47 -15.46
CA GLY A 161 -16.93 12.44 -14.06
C GLY A 161 -15.99 13.21 -13.13
N ASN A 162 -14.83 13.69 -13.63
CA ASN A 162 -13.88 14.43 -12.82
C ASN A 162 -13.75 15.89 -13.31
N PRO A 163 -14.34 16.86 -12.60
CA PRO A 163 -14.38 18.25 -13.04
C PRO A 163 -12.97 18.85 -13.22
N ALA A 164 -12.04 18.51 -12.35
CA ALA A 164 -10.66 19.01 -12.44
C ALA A 164 -9.91 18.42 -13.65
N ALA A 165 -10.12 17.12 -13.94
CA ALA A 165 -9.52 16.48 -15.11
C ALA A 165 -10.12 17.01 -16.43
N LEU A 166 -11.44 17.16 -16.48
CA LEU A 166 -12.12 17.73 -17.65
C LEU A 166 -11.68 19.17 -17.90
N LYS A 167 -11.64 19.99 -16.85
CA LYS A 167 -11.13 21.36 -16.96
C LYS A 167 -9.69 21.37 -17.47
N LYS A 168 -8.81 20.54 -16.94
CA LYS A 168 -7.42 20.44 -17.41
C LYS A 168 -7.32 20.04 -18.87
N ALA A 169 -8.12 19.08 -19.33
CA ALA A 169 -8.14 18.67 -20.73
C ALA A 169 -8.56 19.83 -21.67
N ILE A 170 -9.57 20.61 -21.28
CA ILE A 170 -10.04 21.78 -22.02
C ILE A 170 -8.96 22.87 -22.01
N ASP A 171 -8.43 23.24 -20.85
CA ASP A 171 -7.43 24.30 -20.67
C ASP A 171 -6.15 24.03 -21.47
N THR A 172 -5.81 22.76 -21.70
CA THR A 172 -4.61 22.34 -22.47
C THR A 172 -4.90 22.01 -23.94
N GLY A 173 -6.13 22.20 -24.41
CA GLY A 173 -6.52 21.79 -25.77
C GLY A 173 -6.34 20.30 -26.04
N GLY A 174 -6.46 19.46 -25.02
CA GLY A 174 -6.29 18.00 -25.09
C GLY A 174 -4.86 17.50 -24.86
N ALA A 175 -3.85 18.37 -24.74
CA ALA A 175 -2.46 17.94 -24.57
C ALA A 175 -2.28 17.07 -23.31
N SER A 176 -2.97 17.38 -22.21
CA SER A 176 -2.93 16.56 -20.99
C SER A 176 -3.41 15.11 -21.20
N LEU A 177 -4.30 14.86 -22.16
CA LEU A 177 -4.76 13.51 -22.47
C LEU A 177 -3.72 12.74 -23.31
N VAL A 178 -2.98 13.43 -24.18
CA VAL A 178 -1.86 12.85 -24.94
C VAL A 178 -0.75 12.43 -23.97
N ASP A 179 -0.39 13.31 -23.02
CA ASP A 179 0.58 12.99 -21.96
C ASP A 179 0.08 11.82 -21.10
N GLY A 180 -1.22 11.81 -20.76
CA GLY A 180 -1.86 10.74 -20.03
C GLY A 180 -1.79 9.38 -20.75
N CYS A 181 -2.07 9.34 -22.04
CA CYS A 181 -1.91 8.14 -22.87
C CYS A 181 -0.45 7.66 -22.91
N SER A 182 0.51 8.58 -23.03
CA SER A 182 1.93 8.24 -22.96
C SER A 182 2.29 7.60 -21.60
N ASN A 183 1.80 8.16 -20.51
CA ASN A 183 2.00 7.60 -19.17
C ASN A 183 1.42 6.20 -19.04
N ILE A 184 0.22 5.94 -19.57
CA ILE A 184 -0.39 4.58 -19.59
C ILE A 184 0.54 3.59 -20.29
N VAL A 185 1.00 3.94 -21.51
CA VAL A 185 1.89 3.07 -22.28
C VAL A 185 3.18 2.77 -21.51
N MET A 186 3.77 3.81 -20.91
CA MET A 186 4.99 3.63 -20.12
C MET A 186 4.77 2.74 -18.87
N ASP A 187 3.64 2.89 -18.22
CA ASP A 187 3.31 2.09 -17.03
C ASP A 187 2.96 0.64 -17.40
N LEU A 188 2.31 0.39 -18.55
CA LEU A 188 2.12 -0.95 -19.08
C LEU A 188 3.46 -1.65 -19.35
N LEU A 189 4.42 -0.93 -19.95
CA LEU A 189 5.72 -1.50 -20.32
C LEU A 189 6.70 -1.65 -19.14
N LYS A 190 6.65 -0.75 -18.14
CA LYS A 190 7.68 -0.65 -17.08
C LYS A 190 7.19 -0.92 -15.67
N ASN A 191 5.89 -0.80 -15.41
CA ASN A 191 5.30 -0.92 -14.07
C ASN A 191 4.20 -2.00 -14.00
N HIS A 192 4.16 -2.91 -14.96
CA HIS A 192 3.14 -3.97 -15.01
C HIS A 192 1.70 -3.43 -14.88
N GLY A 193 1.41 -2.30 -15.55
CA GLY A 193 0.10 -1.65 -15.57
C GLY A 193 -0.26 -0.84 -14.30
N MET A 194 0.55 -0.85 -13.26
CA MET A 194 0.32 0.00 -12.09
C MET A 194 0.74 1.45 -12.38
N PRO A 195 -0.09 2.44 -12.02
CA PRO A 195 0.29 3.83 -12.18
C PRO A 195 1.60 4.15 -11.44
N ALA A 196 2.51 4.83 -12.11
CA ALA A 196 3.75 5.28 -11.49
C ALA A 196 3.45 6.23 -10.34
N GLN A 197 3.98 5.92 -9.15
CA GLN A 197 3.70 6.67 -7.92
C GLN A 197 4.74 7.74 -7.64
N VAL A 198 5.96 7.58 -8.17
CA VAL A 198 7.10 8.45 -7.88
C VAL A 198 7.99 8.59 -9.11
N ASP A 199 8.66 9.73 -9.22
CA ASP A 199 9.83 9.87 -10.07
C ASP A 199 11.01 9.14 -9.41
N LYS A 200 11.43 8.03 -10.02
CA LYS A 200 12.54 7.20 -9.51
C LYS A 200 13.92 7.85 -9.68
N THR A 201 14.02 8.92 -10.47
CA THR A 201 15.27 9.59 -10.81
C THR A 201 15.60 10.76 -9.88
N ALA A 202 14.63 11.21 -9.10
CA ALA A 202 14.75 12.41 -8.26
C ALA A 202 15.67 12.26 -7.04
N PHE A 203 15.95 11.01 -6.62
CA PHE A 203 16.73 10.73 -5.41
C PHE A 203 17.88 9.79 -5.67
N VAL A 204 19.06 10.19 -5.19
CA VAL A 204 20.31 9.43 -5.25
C VAL A 204 20.83 9.23 -3.84
N VAL A 205 21.05 7.97 -3.47
CA VAL A 205 21.56 7.60 -2.14
C VAL A 205 22.99 8.17 -1.98
N GLY A 206 23.23 8.86 -0.87
CA GLY A 206 24.49 9.54 -0.57
C GLY A 206 24.57 11.00 -1.07
N GLU A 207 23.65 11.43 -1.96
CA GLU A 207 23.63 12.81 -2.47
C GLU A 207 22.49 13.64 -1.85
N ASN A 208 21.25 13.16 -1.96
CA ASN A 208 20.07 13.84 -1.44
C ASN A 208 19.14 12.90 -0.64
N LEU A 209 19.55 11.65 -0.46
CA LEU A 209 18.94 10.63 0.35
C LEU A 209 20.04 9.91 1.14
N ALA A 210 19.82 9.58 2.40
CA ALA A 210 20.82 8.94 3.28
C ALA A 210 22.11 9.77 3.37
N THR A 211 21.97 11.04 3.68
CA THR A 211 23.11 12.01 3.65
C THR A 211 23.84 12.15 4.97
N SER A 212 23.38 11.49 6.04
CA SER A 212 24.08 11.50 7.33
C SER A 212 25.42 10.77 7.21
N THR A 213 26.49 11.41 7.70
CA THR A 213 27.84 10.85 7.61
C THR A 213 27.96 9.56 8.43
N GLY A 214 28.44 8.49 7.83
CA GLY A 214 28.61 7.18 8.47
C GLY A 214 29.52 6.27 7.67
N ALA A 215 29.84 5.12 8.26
CA ALA A 215 30.64 4.09 7.62
C ALA A 215 30.12 2.70 7.97
N VAL A 216 30.27 1.75 7.06
CA VAL A 216 30.05 0.33 7.35
C VAL A 216 31.21 -0.15 8.23
N VAL A 217 30.89 -0.56 9.46
CA VAL A 217 31.86 -0.98 10.47
C VAL A 217 31.90 -2.49 10.69
N PHE A 218 30.84 -3.19 10.27
CA PHE A 218 30.75 -4.64 10.32
C PHE A 218 29.91 -5.16 9.16
N ARG A 219 30.19 -6.36 8.69
CA ARG A 219 29.43 -7.05 7.64
C ARG A 219 29.42 -8.53 7.88
N ASN A 220 28.26 -9.16 7.71
CA ASN A 220 28.13 -10.60 7.54
C ASN A 220 27.36 -10.93 6.26
N GLU A 221 26.93 -12.16 6.07
CA GLU A 221 26.21 -12.58 4.87
C GLU A 221 24.83 -11.89 4.74
N VAL A 222 24.19 -11.56 5.87
CA VAL A 222 22.80 -11.12 5.98
C VAL A 222 22.65 -9.60 6.04
N LEU A 223 23.64 -8.91 6.65
CA LEU A 223 23.56 -7.47 6.90
C LEU A 223 24.91 -6.76 6.84
N GLU A 224 24.83 -5.46 6.65
CA GLU A 224 25.88 -4.50 6.96
C GLU A 224 25.45 -3.66 8.16
N LEU A 225 26.39 -3.33 9.03
CA LEU A 225 26.19 -2.44 10.17
C LEU A 225 26.83 -1.09 9.87
N ILE A 226 26.03 -0.04 9.85
CA ILE A 226 26.47 1.32 9.61
C ILE A 226 26.56 2.04 10.96
N GLN A 227 27.74 2.57 11.29
CA GLN A 227 27.93 3.50 12.39
C GLN A 227 27.90 4.93 11.85
N TYR A 228 27.11 5.78 12.46
CA TYR A 228 27.03 7.18 12.09
C TYR A 228 28.00 8.04 12.93
N ALA A 229 28.59 9.02 12.27
CA ALA A 229 29.50 9.96 12.94
C ALA A 229 28.71 10.80 13.94
N PRO A 230 29.23 11.01 15.15
CA PRO A 230 28.61 11.91 16.13
C PRO A 230 28.60 13.34 15.60
N ALA A 231 27.52 14.07 15.89
CA ALA A 231 27.40 15.51 15.57
C ALA A 231 27.84 16.41 16.73
N THR A 232 28.23 15.82 17.87
CA THR A 232 28.61 16.48 19.11
C THR A 232 30.00 16.04 19.57
N GLN A 233 30.63 16.80 20.45
CA GLN A 233 31.96 16.46 20.97
C GLN A 233 31.94 15.28 21.94
N GLU A 234 30.85 15.16 22.68
CA GLU A 234 30.61 14.08 23.63
C GLU A 234 29.33 13.34 23.24
N VAL A 235 29.26 12.06 23.57
CA VAL A 235 28.11 11.19 23.33
C VAL A 235 27.82 10.36 24.57
N TYR A 236 26.55 10.00 24.74
CA TYR A 236 26.16 9.04 25.76
C TYR A 236 26.83 7.67 25.51
N GLY A 237 27.30 7.03 26.57
CA GLY A 237 28.04 5.76 26.47
C GLY A 237 27.22 4.64 25.83
N ARG A 238 25.93 4.51 26.17
CA ARG A 238 25.09 3.42 25.68
C ARG A 238 24.64 3.62 24.23
N PRO A 239 25.03 2.74 23.29
CA PRO A 239 24.72 2.88 21.87
C PRO A 239 23.27 2.53 21.55
N GLN A 240 22.80 3.05 20.41
CA GLN A 240 21.48 2.80 19.84
C GLN A 240 21.65 1.98 18.55
N LEU A 241 21.10 0.78 18.50
CA LEU A 241 21.07 -0.04 17.30
C LEU A 241 19.66 -0.01 16.70
N ILE A 242 19.54 0.54 15.49
CA ILE A 242 18.29 0.62 14.73
C ILE A 242 18.23 -0.57 13.77
N VAL A 243 17.10 -1.28 13.82
CA VAL A 243 16.80 -2.45 12.99
C VAL A 243 15.62 -2.10 12.08
N PRO A 244 15.87 -1.68 10.83
CA PRO A 244 14.81 -1.38 9.86
C PRO A 244 14.04 -2.63 9.45
N PRO A 245 12.84 -2.48 8.87
CA PRO A 245 12.15 -3.63 8.28
C PRO A 245 12.92 -4.18 7.08
N GLN A 246 12.93 -5.50 6.91
CA GLN A 246 13.61 -6.20 5.82
C GLN A 246 13.07 -5.80 4.43
N ILE A 247 11.80 -5.41 4.36
CA ILE A 247 11.15 -4.95 3.13
C ILE A 247 11.55 -3.53 2.71
N ASN A 248 12.28 -2.81 3.56
CA ASN A 248 12.68 -1.43 3.33
C ASN A 248 14.21 -1.30 3.33
N LYS A 249 14.68 -0.15 2.83
CA LYS A 249 16.08 0.21 2.87
C LYS A 249 16.46 0.82 4.22
N PHE A 250 17.71 0.70 4.62
CA PHE A 250 18.23 1.26 5.88
C PHE A 250 17.89 2.75 6.03
N TYR A 251 17.90 3.48 4.91
CA TYR A 251 17.68 4.93 4.88
C TYR A 251 16.24 5.36 5.12
N ILE A 252 15.30 4.45 5.43
CA ILE A 252 13.99 4.85 5.96
C ILE A 252 14.13 5.67 7.25
N PHE A 253 15.23 5.45 7.98
CA PHE A 253 15.59 6.21 9.17
C PHE A 253 16.50 7.40 8.89
N ASP A 254 16.98 7.57 7.64
CA ASP A 254 17.84 8.65 7.19
C ASP A 254 17.43 9.17 5.81
N LEU A 255 16.21 9.71 5.70
CA LEU A 255 15.63 10.07 4.40
C LEU A 255 16.28 11.30 3.80
N SER A 256 16.04 12.47 4.38
CA SER A 256 16.57 13.75 3.89
C SER A 256 16.67 14.74 5.02
N LYS A 257 17.30 15.88 4.78
CA LYS A 257 17.45 16.95 5.79
C LYS A 257 16.08 17.32 6.43
N GLY A 258 16.02 17.23 7.75
CA GLY A 258 14.80 17.45 8.53
C GLY A 258 13.82 16.27 8.53
N LYS A 259 14.16 15.15 7.91
CA LYS A 259 13.38 13.92 7.87
C LYS A 259 14.27 12.69 8.14
N SER A 260 15.25 12.83 9.01
CA SER A 260 16.17 11.79 9.41
C SER A 260 16.09 11.60 10.92
N ILE A 261 15.72 10.40 11.35
CA ILE A 261 15.80 9.99 12.76
C ILE A 261 17.27 9.87 13.17
N VAL A 262 18.10 9.37 12.28
CA VAL A 262 19.56 9.27 12.51
C VAL A 262 20.15 10.65 12.81
N ASP A 263 19.92 11.63 11.93
CA ASP A 263 20.41 13.01 12.11
C ASP A 263 19.90 13.63 13.44
N TYR A 264 18.64 13.35 13.79
CA TYR A 264 18.10 13.78 15.07
C TYR A 264 18.84 13.13 16.25
N LEU A 265 19.07 11.82 16.23
CA LEU A 265 19.69 11.10 17.33
C LEU A 265 21.16 11.49 17.51
N VAL A 266 21.94 11.60 16.43
CA VAL A 266 23.36 11.98 16.54
C VAL A 266 23.54 13.45 17.02
N LYS A 267 22.59 14.34 16.71
CA LYS A 267 22.54 15.72 17.25
C LYS A 267 22.13 15.78 18.71
N ASN A 268 21.52 14.75 19.25
CA ASN A 268 21.17 14.60 20.65
C ASN A 268 22.14 13.67 21.40
N GLU A 269 23.41 13.70 21.02
CA GLU A 269 24.51 13.04 21.73
C GLU A 269 24.42 11.50 21.78
N LEU A 270 23.64 10.86 20.89
CA LEU A 270 23.50 9.42 20.87
C LEU A 270 24.47 8.78 19.88
N GLN A 271 25.09 7.67 20.27
CA GLN A 271 25.83 6.79 19.36
C GLN A 271 24.83 5.96 18.56
N VAL A 272 24.83 6.10 17.23
CA VAL A 272 23.82 5.49 16.38
C VAL A 272 24.44 4.48 15.43
N PHE A 273 23.89 3.27 15.46
CA PHE A 273 24.16 2.20 14.51
C PHE A 273 22.86 1.82 13.80
N VAL A 274 22.94 1.51 12.50
CA VAL A 274 21.78 1.08 11.70
C VAL A 274 22.13 -0.18 10.93
N VAL A 275 21.23 -1.15 10.98
CA VAL A 275 21.32 -2.36 10.16
C VAL A 275 20.90 -2.03 8.73
N SER A 276 21.72 -2.40 7.76
CA SER A 276 21.39 -2.44 6.34
C SER A 276 21.25 -3.89 5.90
N TRP A 277 20.01 -4.34 5.70
CA TRP A 277 19.74 -5.72 5.29
C TRP A 277 20.16 -5.98 3.85
N ARG A 278 20.79 -7.11 3.61
CA ARG A 278 20.97 -7.62 2.26
C ARG A 278 19.63 -8.01 1.66
N ASN A 279 19.37 -7.63 0.42
CA ASN A 279 18.23 -8.13 -0.32
C ASN A 279 18.49 -9.59 -0.72
N PRO A 280 17.73 -10.57 -0.23
CA PRO A 280 17.92 -11.95 -0.61
C PRO A 280 17.55 -12.18 -2.08
N THR A 281 18.22 -13.15 -2.68
CA THR A 281 17.92 -13.72 -4.00
C THR A 281 17.51 -15.18 -3.83
N SER A 282 17.22 -15.87 -4.91
CA SER A 282 16.92 -17.31 -4.87
C SER A 282 18.03 -18.15 -4.22
N ALA A 283 19.28 -17.66 -4.24
CA ALA A 283 20.39 -18.32 -3.55
C ALA A 283 20.26 -18.32 -2.01
N GLN A 284 19.47 -17.37 -1.47
CA GLN A 284 19.18 -17.24 -0.05
C GLN A 284 17.78 -17.75 0.32
N SER A 285 17.17 -18.61 -0.50
CA SER A 285 15.84 -19.17 -0.26
C SER A 285 15.72 -19.97 1.06
N HIS A 286 16.84 -20.36 1.64
CA HIS A 286 16.94 -21.07 2.91
C HIS A 286 16.98 -20.17 4.14
N TRP A 287 17.05 -18.84 3.95
CA TRP A 287 17.06 -17.92 5.08
C TRP A 287 15.68 -17.90 5.78
N ASP A 288 15.72 -18.04 7.08
CA ASP A 288 14.59 -18.05 7.97
C ASP A 288 14.76 -17.01 9.09
N LEU A 289 13.86 -17.02 10.07
CA LEU A 289 13.92 -16.10 11.21
C LEU A 289 15.18 -16.30 12.05
N ASP A 290 15.64 -17.52 12.23
CA ASP A 290 16.85 -17.84 12.99
C ASP A 290 18.10 -17.27 12.32
N THR A 291 18.15 -17.26 10.99
CA THR A 291 19.20 -16.61 10.20
C THR A 291 19.29 -15.11 10.53
N TYR A 292 18.15 -14.41 10.54
CA TYR A 292 18.12 -12.99 10.88
C TYR A 292 18.43 -12.71 12.35
N VAL A 293 17.97 -13.55 13.26
CA VAL A 293 18.29 -13.42 14.70
C VAL A 293 19.77 -13.63 14.95
N THR A 294 20.38 -14.64 14.34
CA THR A 294 21.81 -14.91 14.45
C THR A 294 22.64 -13.72 13.93
N ALA A 295 22.27 -13.18 12.78
CA ALA A 295 22.95 -12.02 12.23
C ALA A 295 22.85 -10.77 13.13
N LEU A 296 21.72 -10.59 13.84
CA LEU A 296 21.56 -9.50 14.82
C LEU A 296 22.42 -9.74 16.08
N VAL A 297 22.58 -10.99 16.54
CA VAL A 297 23.49 -11.31 17.67
C VAL A 297 24.92 -10.92 17.33
N GLU A 298 25.38 -11.23 16.10
CA GLU A 298 26.70 -10.83 15.62
C GLU A 298 26.84 -9.30 15.52
N ALA A 299 25.80 -8.60 15.03
CA ALA A 299 25.80 -7.14 14.98
C ALA A 299 25.86 -6.51 16.38
N ILE A 300 25.16 -7.06 17.38
CA ILE A 300 25.22 -6.61 18.78
C ILE A 300 26.63 -6.80 19.31
N ALA A 301 27.26 -7.94 19.06
CA ALA A 301 28.63 -8.21 19.49
C ALA A 301 29.61 -7.17 18.89
N ALA A 302 29.48 -6.88 17.59
CA ALA A 302 30.30 -5.85 16.92
C ALA A 302 30.07 -4.44 17.51
N VAL A 303 28.81 -4.04 17.80
CA VAL A 303 28.51 -2.76 18.45
C VAL A 303 29.20 -2.65 19.80
N ARG A 304 29.13 -3.71 20.62
CA ARG A 304 29.76 -3.75 21.95
C ARG A 304 31.27 -3.70 21.87
N GLU A 305 31.87 -4.40 20.94
CA GLU A 305 33.33 -4.38 20.72
C GLU A 305 33.83 -2.97 20.32
N ILE A 306 33.10 -2.31 19.37
CA ILE A 306 33.45 -0.97 18.90
C ILE A 306 33.29 0.09 20.00
N THR A 307 32.25 -0.01 20.81
CA THR A 307 31.91 1.02 21.81
C THR A 307 32.50 0.74 23.18
N GLY A 308 32.93 -0.47 23.47
CA GLY A 308 33.35 -0.94 24.81
C GLY A 308 32.21 -0.99 25.82
N CYS A 309 30.92 -0.97 25.39
CA CYS A 309 29.77 -0.99 26.27
C CYS A 309 29.30 -2.42 26.53
N ASP A 310 28.81 -2.66 27.74
CA ASP A 310 28.27 -3.98 28.11
C ASP A 310 26.87 -4.24 27.55
N ASP A 311 26.10 -3.17 27.31
CA ASP A 311 24.73 -3.25 26.83
C ASP A 311 24.42 -2.14 25.79
N LEU A 312 23.28 -2.27 25.13
CA LEU A 312 22.80 -1.29 24.14
C LEU A 312 21.27 -1.20 24.13
N ASN A 313 20.74 -0.16 23.47
CA ASN A 313 19.31 -0.05 23.21
C ASN A 313 18.98 -0.46 21.76
N LEU A 314 17.86 -1.13 21.56
CA LEU A 314 17.34 -1.53 20.26
C LEU A 314 16.15 -0.68 19.84
N HIS A 315 16.11 -0.33 18.57
CA HIS A 315 14.96 0.34 17.96
C HIS A 315 14.54 -0.42 16.70
N GLY A 316 13.37 -1.01 16.69
CA GLY A 316 12.86 -1.77 15.55
C GLY A 316 11.56 -1.21 14.99
N ALA A 317 11.41 -1.31 13.68
CA ALA A 317 10.17 -0.94 13.03
C ALA A 317 9.60 -2.09 12.19
N CYS A 318 8.28 -2.32 12.28
CA CYS A 318 7.55 -3.30 11.50
C CYS A 318 8.20 -4.70 11.61
N SER A 319 8.60 -5.34 10.49
CA SER A 319 9.28 -6.64 10.52
C SER A 319 10.64 -6.61 11.24
N GLY A 320 11.33 -5.45 11.28
CA GLY A 320 12.51 -5.29 12.12
C GLY A 320 12.20 -5.36 13.61
N ALA A 321 11.05 -4.83 14.04
CA ALA A 321 10.58 -4.97 15.43
C ALA A 321 10.18 -6.41 15.75
N MET A 322 9.61 -7.15 14.78
CA MET A 322 9.34 -8.58 14.95
C MET A 322 10.63 -9.39 15.11
N ALA A 323 11.67 -9.09 14.31
CA ALA A 323 12.99 -9.72 14.44
C ALA A 323 13.63 -9.39 15.80
N ILE A 324 13.51 -8.16 16.30
CA ILE A 324 13.94 -7.80 17.66
C ILE A 324 13.20 -8.61 18.70
N SER A 325 11.88 -8.80 18.56
CA SER A 325 11.11 -9.58 19.54
C SER A 325 11.57 -11.03 19.61
N ALA A 326 11.85 -11.66 18.46
CA ALA A 326 12.44 -12.99 18.40
C ALA A 326 13.85 -13.02 19.02
N LEU A 327 14.68 -12.02 18.71
CA LEU A 327 16.01 -11.84 19.30
C LEU A 327 15.96 -11.72 20.82
N LEU A 328 15.04 -10.92 21.37
CA LEU A 328 14.88 -10.77 22.82
C LEU A 328 14.49 -12.10 23.49
N GLY A 329 13.61 -12.90 22.87
CA GLY A 329 13.28 -14.24 23.31
C GLY A 329 14.50 -15.16 23.30
N HIS A 330 15.30 -15.11 22.23
CA HIS A 330 16.55 -15.88 22.11
C HIS A 330 17.56 -15.51 23.20
N LEU A 331 17.81 -14.20 23.40
CA LEU A 331 18.72 -13.72 24.44
C LEU A 331 18.24 -14.09 25.86
N ALA A 332 16.96 -13.90 26.12
CA ALA A 332 16.35 -14.24 27.41
C ALA A 332 16.49 -15.74 27.74
N SER A 333 16.32 -16.64 26.76
CA SER A 333 16.49 -18.09 26.96
C SER A 333 17.92 -18.48 27.37
N ARG A 334 18.90 -17.61 27.10
CA ARG A 334 20.31 -17.78 27.44
C ARG A 334 20.73 -16.98 28.69
N GLY A 335 19.81 -16.24 29.31
CA GLY A 335 20.10 -15.35 30.41
C GLY A 335 20.98 -14.14 30.01
N ASP A 336 21.04 -13.85 28.72
CA ASP A 336 21.82 -12.75 28.17
C ASP A 336 21.12 -11.40 28.44
N LYS A 337 21.88 -10.41 28.94
CA LYS A 337 21.41 -9.08 29.34
C LYS A 337 22.03 -7.96 28.52
N THR A 338 22.53 -8.25 27.33
CA THR A 338 23.16 -7.26 26.44
C THR A 338 22.21 -6.20 25.90
N VAL A 339 20.89 -6.40 26.00
CA VAL A 339 19.87 -5.41 25.63
C VAL A 339 19.31 -4.76 26.89
N ASN A 340 19.55 -3.44 27.02
CA ASN A 340 19.00 -2.65 28.13
C ASN A 340 17.53 -2.29 27.93
N ALA A 341 17.17 -1.81 26.72
CA ALA A 341 15.82 -1.42 26.35
C ALA A 341 15.54 -1.69 24.88
N ALA A 342 14.28 -1.92 24.54
CA ALA A 342 13.82 -2.07 23.17
C ALA A 342 12.63 -1.18 22.88
N THR A 343 12.70 -0.41 21.79
CA THR A 343 11.58 0.37 21.25
C THR A 343 11.04 -0.33 20.02
N LEU A 344 9.80 -0.78 20.06
CA LEU A 344 9.13 -1.49 18.97
C LEU A 344 8.09 -0.59 18.33
N MET A 345 8.34 -0.14 17.11
CA MET A 345 7.49 0.77 16.36
C MET A 345 6.68 -0.02 15.33
N VAL A 346 5.37 0.22 15.27
CA VAL A 346 4.43 -0.39 14.31
C VAL A 346 4.62 -1.91 14.18
N ALA A 347 4.89 -2.56 15.30
CA ALA A 347 5.08 -4.01 15.38
C ALA A 347 3.73 -4.73 15.48
N VAL A 348 3.58 -5.83 14.74
CA VAL A 348 2.46 -6.76 14.88
C VAL A 348 3.00 -8.01 15.54
N LEU A 349 2.87 -8.10 16.86
CA LEU A 349 3.37 -9.22 17.66
C LEU A 349 2.30 -10.28 17.91
N ASP A 350 1.04 -9.89 17.84
CA ASP A 350 -0.12 -10.78 17.95
C ASP A 350 -0.92 -10.75 16.66
N ASN A 351 -0.92 -11.87 15.93
CA ASN A 351 -1.64 -12.06 14.68
C ASN A 351 -3.06 -12.63 14.89
N SER A 352 -3.49 -12.85 16.12
CA SER A 352 -4.84 -13.35 16.45
C SER A 352 -5.91 -12.27 16.34
N ALA A 353 -5.50 -10.98 16.34
CA ALA A 353 -6.43 -9.87 16.19
C ALA A 353 -6.97 -9.78 14.77
N ASP A 354 -8.25 -9.50 14.65
CA ASP A 354 -8.91 -9.27 13.36
C ASP A 354 -8.23 -8.12 12.61
N SER A 355 -7.84 -8.38 11.37
CA SER A 355 -7.18 -7.40 10.52
C SER A 355 -7.62 -7.54 9.07
N GLN A 356 -7.59 -6.44 8.31
CA GLN A 356 -7.87 -6.49 6.88
C GLN A 356 -6.94 -7.47 6.13
N LEU A 357 -5.69 -7.60 6.59
CA LEU A 357 -4.72 -8.55 6.06
C LEU A 357 -5.14 -10.00 6.34
N GLY A 358 -5.70 -10.27 7.52
CA GLY A 358 -6.17 -11.60 7.91
C GLY A 358 -7.43 -12.05 7.19
N LEU A 359 -8.24 -11.14 6.66
CA LEU A 359 -9.51 -11.47 6.01
C LEU A 359 -9.38 -12.48 4.86
N PHE A 360 -8.27 -12.43 4.12
CA PHE A 360 -7.99 -13.27 2.96
C PHE A 360 -6.89 -14.30 3.21
N ALA A 361 -6.40 -14.43 4.43
CA ALA A 361 -5.40 -15.41 4.82
C ALA A 361 -6.06 -16.79 5.02
N THR A 362 -6.74 -17.30 3.98
CA THR A 362 -7.30 -18.65 3.99
C THR A 362 -6.19 -19.69 3.79
N PRO A 363 -6.41 -20.97 4.21
CA PRO A 363 -5.43 -22.04 3.97
C PRO A 363 -5.01 -22.15 2.49
N GLU A 364 -5.95 -21.98 1.55
CA GLU A 364 -5.72 -22.04 0.12
C GLU A 364 -4.89 -20.85 -0.38
N ALA A 365 -5.18 -19.63 0.12
CA ALA A 365 -4.43 -18.44 -0.20
C ALA A 365 -2.99 -18.52 0.33
N ILE A 366 -2.82 -19.00 1.56
CA ILE A 366 -1.50 -19.24 2.16
C ILE A 366 -0.72 -20.28 1.38
N ALA A 367 -1.36 -21.39 0.97
CA ALA A 367 -0.71 -22.44 0.17
C ALA A 367 -0.26 -21.90 -1.19
N ALA A 368 -1.11 -21.12 -1.87
CA ALA A 368 -0.77 -20.48 -3.14
C ALA A 368 0.38 -19.49 -3.00
N ALA A 369 0.37 -18.66 -1.94
CA ALA A 369 1.46 -17.71 -1.66
C ALA A 369 2.78 -18.44 -1.39
N LYS A 370 2.77 -19.52 -0.62
CA LYS A 370 3.95 -20.35 -0.38
C LYS A 370 4.46 -20.97 -1.67
N GLN A 371 3.60 -21.56 -2.49
CA GLN A 371 3.98 -22.14 -3.78
C GLN A 371 4.61 -21.11 -4.71
N HIS A 372 4.03 -19.91 -4.77
CA HIS A 372 4.55 -18.81 -5.57
C HIS A 372 5.94 -18.37 -5.07
N SER A 373 6.11 -18.17 -3.75
CA SER A 373 7.40 -17.84 -3.15
C SER A 373 8.45 -18.92 -3.38
N VAL A 374 8.10 -20.19 -3.24
CA VAL A 374 8.99 -21.32 -3.48
C VAL A 374 9.43 -21.37 -4.95
N SER A 375 8.51 -21.15 -5.90
CA SER A 375 8.85 -21.17 -7.34
C SER A 375 9.83 -20.07 -7.76
N ARG A 376 9.81 -18.93 -7.05
CA ARG A 376 10.72 -17.79 -7.27
C ARG A 376 11.96 -17.82 -6.38
N GLY A 377 11.93 -18.60 -5.31
CA GLY A 377 12.97 -18.68 -4.27
C GLY A 377 12.98 -17.51 -3.31
N VAL A 378 12.21 -16.45 -3.58
CA VAL A 378 12.09 -15.26 -2.72
C VAL A 378 10.70 -14.64 -2.85
N LEU A 379 10.37 -13.82 -1.89
CA LEU A 379 9.22 -12.92 -1.95
C LEU A 379 9.70 -11.55 -2.46
N ALA A 380 9.24 -11.16 -3.65
CA ALA A 380 9.72 -9.94 -4.29
C ALA A 380 9.17 -8.68 -3.60
N GLY A 381 10.02 -7.66 -3.43
CA GLY A 381 9.60 -6.39 -2.83
C GLY A 381 8.52 -5.64 -3.61
N GLU A 382 8.44 -5.85 -4.93
CA GLU A 382 7.38 -5.29 -5.79
C GLU A 382 6.00 -5.85 -5.44
N GLU A 383 5.94 -7.13 -5.09
CA GLU A 383 4.70 -7.78 -4.67
C GLU A 383 4.20 -7.20 -3.36
N MET A 384 5.11 -6.96 -2.41
CA MET A 384 4.80 -6.24 -1.17
C MET A 384 4.27 -4.83 -1.42
N GLY A 385 4.90 -4.10 -2.34
CA GLY A 385 4.47 -2.75 -2.71
C GLY A 385 3.04 -2.72 -3.26
N ARG A 386 2.65 -3.73 -4.06
CA ARG A 386 1.28 -3.88 -4.57
C ARG A 386 0.27 -4.13 -3.46
N VAL A 387 0.61 -4.98 -2.50
CA VAL A 387 -0.23 -5.22 -1.31
C VAL A 387 -0.59 -3.92 -0.62
N PHE A 388 0.42 -3.13 -0.27
CA PHE A 388 0.19 -1.85 0.41
C PHE A 388 -0.60 -0.86 -0.44
N ALA A 389 -0.43 -0.88 -1.77
CA ALA A 389 -1.19 -0.04 -2.68
C ALA A 389 -2.69 -0.36 -2.64
N TRP A 390 -3.05 -1.65 -2.66
CA TRP A 390 -4.44 -2.09 -2.64
C TRP A 390 -5.11 -2.06 -1.26
N MET A 391 -4.34 -1.94 -0.18
CA MET A 391 -4.91 -1.62 1.14
C MET A 391 -5.47 -0.19 1.22
N ARG A 392 -4.96 0.72 0.36
CA ARG A 392 -5.39 2.12 0.29
C ARG A 392 -5.55 2.56 -1.17
N PRO A 393 -6.49 1.95 -1.92
CA PRO A 393 -6.56 2.10 -3.37
C PRO A 393 -6.82 3.54 -3.80
N ASN A 394 -7.61 4.31 -3.05
CA ASN A 394 -7.87 5.72 -3.36
C ASN A 394 -6.62 6.58 -3.33
N ASP A 395 -5.73 6.34 -2.37
CA ASP A 395 -4.51 7.14 -2.21
C ASP A 395 -3.37 6.65 -3.08
N LEU A 396 -3.26 5.33 -3.28
CA LEU A 396 -2.08 4.69 -3.86
C LEU A 396 -2.29 4.10 -5.26
N VAL A 397 -3.54 4.02 -5.73
CA VAL A 397 -3.89 3.59 -7.09
C VAL A 397 -4.69 4.68 -7.80
N TRP A 398 -5.92 4.98 -7.34
CA TRP A 398 -6.83 5.86 -8.05
C TRP A 398 -6.39 7.32 -8.07
N ASN A 399 -5.72 7.81 -7.04
CA ASN A 399 -5.12 9.15 -7.05
C ASN A 399 -4.06 9.30 -8.17
N TYR A 400 -3.25 8.26 -8.40
CA TYR A 400 -2.25 8.27 -9.48
C TYR A 400 -2.88 8.01 -10.83
N TRP A 401 -3.89 7.16 -10.93
CA TRP A 401 -4.71 7.01 -12.13
C TRP A 401 -5.23 8.36 -12.62
N VAL A 402 -5.87 9.13 -11.75
CA VAL A 402 -6.40 10.45 -12.09
C VAL A 402 -5.29 11.43 -12.46
N ASN A 403 -4.26 11.55 -11.64
CA ASN A 403 -3.21 12.53 -11.87
C ASN A 403 -2.37 12.20 -13.10
N ASN A 404 -1.94 10.94 -13.28
CA ASN A 404 -1.03 10.58 -14.37
C ASN A 404 -1.78 10.42 -15.70
N TYR A 405 -2.97 9.81 -15.68
CA TYR A 405 -3.64 9.41 -16.90
C TYR A 405 -4.72 10.41 -17.35
N LEU A 406 -5.54 10.91 -16.44
CA LEU A 406 -6.58 11.87 -16.80
C LEU A 406 -6.07 13.32 -16.86
N MET A 407 -5.08 13.64 -16.04
CA MET A 407 -4.50 14.99 -15.98
C MET A 407 -3.14 15.13 -16.68
N GLY A 408 -2.54 14.04 -17.16
CA GLY A 408 -1.25 14.05 -17.84
C GLY A 408 -0.08 14.52 -16.97
N LYS A 409 -0.18 14.38 -15.65
CA LYS A 409 0.89 14.79 -14.75
C LYS A 409 1.98 13.74 -14.68
N THR A 410 3.22 14.18 -14.54
CA THR A 410 4.32 13.31 -14.14
C THR A 410 4.21 12.98 -12.65
N PRO A 411 4.60 11.76 -12.21
CA PRO A 411 4.66 11.43 -10.80
C PRO A 411 5.51 12.44 -10.04
N PRO A 412 5.12 12.81 -8.81
CA PRO A 412 5.90 13.77 -8.04
C PRO A 412 7.26 13.20 -7.65
N ALA A 413 8.26 14.08 -7.69
CA ALA A 413 9.54 13.81 -7.07
C ALA A 413 9.37 13.84 -5.55
N PHE A 414 9.14 12.70 -4.93
CA PHE A 414 9.18 12.56 -3.49
C PHE A 414 9.79 11.23 -3.11
N ASP A 415 10.31 11.18 -1.94
CA ASP A 415 10.82 9.98 -1.34
C ASP A 415 9.68 8.96 -1.11
N LYS A 416 9.73 7.88 -1.86
CA LYS A 416 8.73 6.81 -1.84
C LYS A 416 8.55 6.21 -0.44
N ILE A 417 9.62 6.18 0.35
CA ILE A 417 9.65 5.63 1.70
C ILE A 417 8.97 6.59 2.69
N GLY A 418 9.22 7.89 2.58
CA GLY A 418 8.64 8.90 3.47
C GLY A 418 7.13 8.99 3.38
N ARG A 419 6.52 8.64 2.25
CA ARG A 419 5.06 8.66 2.09
C ARG A 419 4.37 7.43 2.65
N ALA A 420 4.99 6.26 2.51
CA ALA A 420 4.44 5.02 3.02
C ALA A 420 4.44 4.94 4.55
N SER A 421 5.38 5.63 5.20
CA SER A 421 5.63 5.44 6.63
C SER A 421 5.13 6.55 7.55
N CYS A 422 5.07 7.83 7.13
CA CYS A 422 4.93 8.91 8.12
C CYS A 422 3.91 10.02 7.82
N ARG A 423 3.49 10.27 6.59
CA ARG A 423 2.79 11.53 6.27
C ARG A 423 1.27 11.52 6.37
N GLU A 424 0.65 10.38 6.54
CA GLU A 424 -0.82 10.27 6.47
C GLU A 424 -1.49 9.88 7.80
N ARG A 425 -0.77 9.99 8.91
CA ARG A 425 -1.32 9.74 10.24
C ARG A 425 -1.36 10.99 11.14
N VAL A 426 -1.32 12.17 10.55
CA VAL A 426 -1.59 13.41 11.31
C VAL A 426 -2.80 14.13 10.72
#